data_318b8d94ec6e82d73343537e3d739ec5
#
_entry.id   318b8d94ec6e82d73343537e3d739ec5
#
_cell.length_a   1.000
_cell.length_b   1.000
_cell.length_c   1.000
_cell.angle_alpha   90.00
_cell.angle_beta   90.00
_cell.angle_gamma   90.00
#
_symmetry.space_group_name_H-M   'P 1'
#
loop_
_entity.id
_entity.type
_entity.pdbx_description
1 polymer ?
#
loop_
_entity_poly.entity_id
_entity_poly.type
_entity_poly.pdbx_seq_one_letter_code
_entity_poly.pdbx_strand_id
1 'polypeptide(L)'
;MLLWEIDRPLVELTAIYGFERAARAYRASLAAVSGLRSLVHDFNIPGRIRAKRSLYLAAESSAAELLDEHRLRSRAGLPGDFLDHGRLLETFGMARVGAIVSPGAADADPLQLAHSLLRLGVARGARLFDAEAVAFDPAGEAVTVGLGNGREVAAKAVVLATGYAMPDIVHSKLQTVSSSWAIATAPQPHNIWKGGVLIWEYAKDYLYARTTPEGRIIIGGEDSENVIEPGARDRLIPQKSRALAERLAALWPFAETEIDYRWAGTFDTTSDGLPLIGPVPGAKRVYAAYGYGGNGITFSYLAAQLIGDLIAGGGSPLLDDFALDRDVGMAGH
;
A
#
# COMPACT_ATOMS: atom_id res chain seq x y z
N MET A 1 -4.50 4.64 -5.10
CA MET A 1 -5.56 3.68 -4.71
C MET A 1 -5.44 3.40 -3.23
N LEU A 2 -6.55 3.10 -2.56
CA LEU A 2 -6.58 2.61 -1.20
C LEU A 2 -7.23 1.22 -1.26
N LEU A 3 -6.40 0.22 -1.41
CA LEU A 3 -6.82 -1.18 -1.41
C LEU A 3 -6.72 -1.73 0.01
N TRP A 4 -7.61 -2.65 0.35
CA TRP A 4 -7.51 -3.46 1.56
C TRP A 4 -6.92 -4.84 1.26
N GLU A 5 -6.97 -5.26 0.03
CA GLU A 5 -6.28 -6.46 -0.43
C GLU A 5 -4.78 -6.25 -0.29
N ILE A 6 -4.13 -7.14 0.43
CA ILE A 6 -2.69 -7.12 0.66
C ILE A 6 -1.98 -7.61 -0.59
N ASP A 7 -0.80 -7.07 -0.90
CA ASP A 7 -0.03 -7.43 -2.10
C ASP A 7 0.26 -8.94 -2.21
N ARG A 8 0.35 -9.63 -1.08
CA ARG A 8 0.43 -11.09 -1.05
C ARG A 8 -0.96 -11.70 -0.83
N PRO A 9 -1.43 -12.61 -1.71
CA PRO A 9 -2.73 -13.25 -1.59
C PRO A 9 -2.95 -13.97 -0.26
N LEU A 10 -4.20 -14.06 0.19
CA LEU A 10 -4.57 -14.74 1.43
C LEU A 10 -4.21 -16.24 1.39
N VAL A 11 -4.27 -16.86 0.22
CA VAL A 11 -3.81 -18.25 0.00
C VAL A 11 -2.33 -18.39 0.40
N GLU A 12 -1.47 -17.52 -0.10
CA GLU A 12 -0.04 -17.57 0.17
C GLU A 12 0.27 -17.22 1.62
N LEU A 13 -0.36 -16.18 2.18
CA LEU A 13 -0.20 -15.85 3.60
C LEU A 13 -0.68 -16.98 4.51
N THR A 14 -1.73 -17.69 4.10
CA THR A 14 -2.22 -18.87 4.85
C THR A 14 -1.19 -19.99 4.85
N ALA A 15 -0.48 -20.19 3.75
CA ALA A 15 0.59 -21.18 3.68
C ALA A 15 1.79 -20.83 4.58
N ILE A 16 2.11 -19.53 4.73
CA ILE A 16 3.21 -19.05 5.58
C ILE A 16 2.84 -19.08 7.07
N TYR A 17 1.67 -18.55 7.43
CA TYR A 17 1.33 -18.19 8.81
C TYR A 17 0.11 -18.93 9.38
N GLY A 18 -0.55 -19.76 8.57
CA GLY A 18 -1.83 -20.33 8.91
C GLY A 18 -3.01 -19.37 8.72
N PHE A 19 -4.19 -19.94 8.55
CA PHE A 19 -5.40 -19.19 8.14
C PHE A 19 -5.78 -18.07 9.13
N GLU A 20 -5.76 -18.33 10.43
CA GLU A 20 -6.26 -17.35 11.41
C GLU A 20 -5.41 -16.08 11.46
N ARG A 21 -4.07 -16.20 11.37
CA ARG A 21 -3.15 -15.07 11.34
C ARG A 21 -3.28 -14.30 10.03
N ALA A 22 -3.30 -14.99 8.91
CA ALA A 22 -3.48 -14.38 7.58
C ALA A 22 -4.83 -13.64 7.46
N ALA A 23 -5.93 -14.27 7.91
CA ALA A 23 -7.26 -13.68 7.90
C ALA A 23 -7.36 -12.47 8.84
N ARG A 24 -6.68 -12.47 9.98
CA ARG A 24 -6.61 -11.32 10.90
C ARG A 24 -5.94 -10.13 10.25
N ALA A 25 -4.81 -10.32 9.56
CA ALA A 25 -4.12 -9.26 8.83
C ALA A 25 -5.01 -8.63 7.73
N TYR A 26 -5.69 -9.45 6.95
CA TYR A 26 -6.62 -8.99 5.91
C TYR A 26 -7.82 -8.23 6.48
N ARG A 27 -8.43 -8.73 7.57
CA ARG A 27 -9.52 -8.01 8.25
C ARG A 27 -9.07 -6.67 8.81
N ALA A 28 -7.85 -6.58 9.35
CA ALA A 28 -7.27 -5.34 9.83
C ALA A 28 -7.03 -4.35 8.70
N SER A 29 -6.55 -4.81 7.54
CA SER A 29 -6.39 -3.99 6.35
C SER A 29 -7.73 -3.43 5.85
N LEU A 30 -8.79 -4.26 5.77
CA LEU A 30 -10.15 -3.81 5.42
C LEU A 30 -10.69 -2.78 6.43
N ALA A 31 -10.51 -3.02 7.72
CA ALA A 31 -10.91 -2.11 8.78
C ALA A 31 -10.14 -0.78 8.69
N ALA A 32 -8.86 -0.81 8.31
CA ALA A 32 -8.03 0.39 8.16
C ALA A 32 -8.55 1.31 7.05
N VAL A 33 -8.93 0.79 5.88
CA VAL A 33 -9.54 1.62 4.82
C VAL A 33 -10.86 2.25 5.29
N SER A 34 -11.69 1.48 5.98
CA SER A 34 -12.95 1.98 6.53
C SER A 34 -12.71 3.05 7.59
N GLY A 35 -11.77 2.82 8.52
CA GLY A 35 -11.43 3.75 9.59
C GLY A 35 -10.85 5.06 9.07
N LEU A 36 -9.96 4.99 8.05
CA LEU A 36 -9.43 6.21 7.41
C LEU A 36 -10.54 7.02 6.73
N ARG A 37 -11.49 6.35 6.07
CA ARG A 37 -12.64 7.02 5.45
C ARG A 37 -13.52 7.72 6.50
N SER A 38 -13.79 7.04 7.63
CA SER A 38 -14.51 7.64 8.76
C SER A 38 -13.77 8.84 9.33
N LEU A 39 -12.45 8.73 9.56
CA LEU A 39 -11.62 9.84 10.03
C LEU A 39 -11.72 11.06 9.10
N VAL A 40 -11.61 10.85 7.80
CA VAL A 40 -11.70 11.93 6.80
C VAL A 40 -13.08 12.59 6.82
N HIS A 41 -14.14 11.80 6.94
CA HIS A 41 -15.51 12.27 7.02
C HIS A 41 -15.77 13.07 8.32
N ASP A 42 -15.44 12.49 9.48
CA ASP A 42 -15.78 13.02 10.80
C ASP A 42 -15.05 14.33 11.11
N PHE A 43 -13.85 14.50 10.55
CA PHE A 43 -13.06 15.73 10.69
C PHE A 43 -13.11 16.63 9.47
N ASN A 44 -13.96 16.35 8.49
CA ASN A 44 -14.08 17.10 7.23
C ASN A 44 -12.72 17.37 6.57
N ILE A 45 -11.87 16.33 6.52
CA ILE A 45 -10.50 16.45 6.01
C ILE A 45 -10.55 16.55 4.48
N PRO A 46 -10.02 17.62 3.87
CA PRO A 46 -9.86 17.69 2.42
C PRO A 46 -8.93 16.56 1.92
N GLY A 47 -9.37 15.78 0.94
CA GLY A 47 -8.60 14.64 0.42
C GLY A 47 -9.35 13.88 -0.66
N ARG A 48 -10.58 14.29 -0.93
CA ARG A 48 -11.46 13.69 -1.97
C ARG A 48 -11.50 12.17 -1.92
N ILE A 49 -11.56 11.62 -0.69
CA ILE A 49 -11.64 10.17 -0.52
C ILE A 49 -12.99 9.67 -1.02
N ARG A 50 -13.00 8.72 -1.96
CA ARG A 50 -14.21 8.19 -2.57
C ARG A 50 -14.25 6.68 -2.44
N ALA A 51 -15.39 6.14 -2.01
CA ALA A 51 -15.61 4.70 -2.01
C ALA A 51 -15.49 4.13 -3.43
N LYS A 52 -14.78 3.03 -3.56
CA LYS A 52 -14.57 2.31 -4.81
C LYS A 52 -14.74 0.81 -4.59
N ARG A 53 -15.01 0.09 -5.66
CA ARG A 53 -14.77 -1.35 -5.72
C ARG A 53 -13.38 -1.58 -6.31
N SER A 54 -12.73 -2.64 -5.88
CA SER A 54 -11.53 -3.20 -6.52
C SER A 54 -11.93 -4.35 -7.44
N LEU A 55 -11.15 -4.55 -8.47
CA LEU A 55 -11.26 -5.66 -9.41
C LEU A 55 -9.89 -6.34 -9.50
N TYR A 56 -9.77 -7.49 -8.85
CA TYR A 56 -8.55 -8.30 -8.85
C TYR A 56 -8.63 -9.29 -10.01
N LEU A 57 -7.90 -9.00 -11.08
CA LEU A 57 -7.94 -9.75 -12.33
C LEU A 57 -7.00 -10.96 -12.30
N ALA A 58 -7.48 -12.09 -12.77
CA ALA A 58 -6.62 -13.23 -13.04
C ALA A 58 -5.78 -12.99 -14.31
N ALA A 59 -4.50 -13.37 -14.26
CA ALA A 59 -3.76 -13.70 -15.47
C ALA A 59 -4.35 -14.98 -16.11
N GLU A 60 -4.09 -15.22 -17.40
CA GLU A 60 -4.73 -16.32 -18.14
C GLU A 60 -4.62 -17.71 -17.47
N SER A 61 -3.48 -17.99 -16.84
CA SER A 61 -3.20 -19.27 -16.17
C SER A 61 -3.68 -19.37 -14.72
N SER A 62 -4.26 -18.34 -14.13
CA SER A 62 -4.49 -18.24 -12.68
C SER A 62 -5.98 -18.19 -12.26
N ALA A 63 -6.93 -18.53 -13.13
CA ALA A 63 -8.36 -18.48 -12.77
C ALA A 63 -8.73 -19.44 -11.63
N ALA A 64 -8.14 -20.62 -11.58
CA ALA A 64 -8.38 -21.60 -10.50
C ALA A 64 -7.78 -21.11 -9.18
N GLU A 65 -6.58 -20.59 -9.20
CA GLU A 65 -5.90 -20.02 -8.02
C GLU A 65 -6.67 -18.82 -7.48
N LEU A 66 -7.17 -17.96 -8.37
CA LEU A 66 -8.00 -16.83 -7.97
C LEU A 66 -9.34 -17.26 -7.35
N LEU A 67 -9.91 -18.38 -7.80
CA LEU A 67 -11.11 -18.95 -7.20
C LEU A 67 -10.82 -19.50 -5.79
N ASP A 68 -9.65 -20.10 -5.57
CA ASP A 68 -9.23 -20.56 -4.24
C ASP A 68 -8.97 -19.38 -3.29
N GLU A 69 -8.36 -18.32 -3.79
CA GLU A 69 -8.23 -17.04 -3.07
C GLU A 69 -9.61 -16.49 -2.66
N HIS A 70 -10.58 -16.46 -3.59
CA HIS A 70 -11.94 -16.03 -3.28
C HIS A 70 -12.61 -16.91 -2.21
N ARG A 71 -12.44 -18.22 -2.27
CA ARG A 71 -12.98 -19.14 -1.26
C ARG A 71 -12.39 -18.87 0.12
N LEU A 72 -11.08 -18.64 0.21
CA LEU A 72 -10.44 -18.30 1.49
C LEU A 72 -10.87 -16.92 1.99
N ARG A 73 -10.99 -15.92 1.12
CA ARG A 73 -11.53 -14.60 1.49
C ARG A 73 -12.96 -14.72 2.05
N SER A 74 -13.81 -15.49 1.39
CA SER A 74 -15.18 -15.76 1.87
C SER A 74 -15.19 -16.45 3.22
N ARG A 75 -14.34 -17.48 3.42
CA ARG A 75 -14.17 -18.14 4.73
C ARG A 75 -13.68 -17.16 5.81
N ALA A 76 -12.82 -16.20 5.46
CA ALA A 76 -12.36 -15.14 6.35
C ALA A 76 -13.42 -14.07 6.64
N GLY A 77 -14.62 -14.15 6.04
CA GLY A 77 -15.67 -13.13 6.15
C GLY A 77 -15.35 -11.84 5.41
N LEU A 78 -14.42 -11.87 4.44
CA LEU A 78 -14.07 -10.73 3.61
C LEU A 78 -15.06 -10.60 2.45
N PRO A 79 -15.46 -9.36 2.08
CA PRO A 79 -16.46 -9.15 1.05
C PRO A 79 -15.87 -9.32 -0.36
N GLY A 80 -16.67 -9.84 -1.28
CA GLY A 80 -16.32 -9.92 -2.70
C GLY A 80 -17.03 -11.06 -3.39
N ASP A 81 -17.13 -10.95 -4.72
CA ASP A 81 -17.72 -11.94 -5.59
C ASP A 81 -16.73 -12.36 -6.66
N PHE A 82 -16.66 -13.65 -6.95
CA PHE A 82 -15.93 -14.17 -8.09
C PHE A 82 -16.73 -13.97 -9.36
N LEU A 83 -16.11 -13.45 -10.38
CA LEU A 83 -16.65 -13.28 -11.73
C LEU A 83 -15.85 -14.18 -12.68
N ASP A 84 -16.54 -15.08 -13.35
CA ASP A 84 -16.00 -15.80 -14.51
C ASP A 84 -15.85 -14.87 -15.73
N HIS A 85 -15.28 -15.39 -16.82
CA HIS A 85 -15.06 -14.63 -18.04
C HIS A 85 -16.35 -13.95 -18.55
N GLY A 86 -17.46 -14.70 -18.62
CA GLY A 86 -18.74 -14.19 -19.14
C GLY A 86 -19.30 -13.04 -18.31
N ARG A 87 -19.37 -13.22 -17.00
CA ARG A 87 -19.84 -12.19 -16.05
C ARG A 87 -18.91 -10.97 -16.01
N LEU A 88 -17.61 -11.17 -16.13
CA LEU A 88 -16.62 -10.09 -16.15
C LEU A 88 -16.79 -9.23 -17.42
N LEU A 89 -16.93 -9.88 -18.58
CA LEU A 89 -17.16 -9.20 -19.84
C LEU A 89 -18.49 -8.42 -19.84
N GLU A 90 -19.57 -9.04 -19.37
CA GLU A 90 -20.89 -8.40 -19.29
C GLU A 90 -20.88 -7.19 -18.32
N THR A 91 -20.26 -7.35 -17.14
CA THR A 91 -20.34 -6.37 -16.06
C THR A 91 -19.41 -5.17 -16.33
N PHE A 92 -18.16 -5.44 -16.75
CA PHE A 92 -17.11 -4.44 -16.85
C PHE A 92 -16.54 -4.23 -18.26
N GLY A 93 -16.93 -5.08 -19.23
CA GLY A 93 -16.39 -5.02 -20.60
C GLY A 93 -14.95 -5.53 -20.73
N MET A 94 -14.44 -6.26 -19.73
CA MET A 94 -13.06 -6.73 -19.69
C MET A 94 -12.96 -8.21 -20.04
N ALA A 95 -12.12 -8.53 -21.01
CA ALA A 95 -11.85 -9.88 -21.46
C ALA A 95 -10.66 -10.50 -20.72
N ARG A 96 -10.91 -11.09 -19.55
CA ARG A 96 -9.97 -11.89 -18.75
C ARG A 96 -10.65 -13.18 -18.34
N VAL A 97 -9.89 -14.16 -17.89
CA VAL A 97 -10.42 -15.49 -17.52
C VAL A 97 -11.27 -15.46 -16.25
N GLY A 98 -11.05 -14.47 -15.37
CA GLY A 98 -11.83 -14.26 -14.16
C GLY A 98 -11.34 -13.08 -13.35
N ALA A 99 -12.13 -12.71 -12.35
CA ALA A 99 -11.81 -11.65 -11.40
C ALA A 99 -12.48 -11.87 -10.05
N ILE A 100 -11.93 -11.25 -9.00
CA ILE A 100 -12.67 -11.00 -7.76
C ILE A 100 -13.02 -9.51 -7.72
N VAL A 101 -14.31 -9.20 -7.65
CA VAL A 101 -14.79 -7.83 -7.42
C VAL A 101 -15.10 -7.64 -5.95
N SER A 102 -14.47 -6.67 -5.31
CA SER A 102 -14.61 -6.44 -3.87
C SER A 102 -15.04 -5.00 -3.57
N PRO A 103 -16.01 -4.79 -2.67
CA PRO A 103 -16.26 -3.48 -2.07
C PRO A 103 -15.22 -3.17 -0.98
N GLY A 104 -15.26 -1.96 -0.45
CA GLY A 104 -14.43 -1.56 0.71
C GLY A 104 -13.14 -0.83 0.34
N ALA A 105 -12.75 -0.81 -0.92
CA ALA A 105 -11.65 0.02 -1.42
C ALA A 105 -12.05 1.50 -1.56
N ALA A 106 -11.07 2.36 -1.78
CA ALA A 106 -11.27 3.78 -2.03
C ALA A 106 -10.19 4.35 -2.96
N ASP A 107 -10.44 5.53 -3.49
CA ASP A 107 -9.41 6.38 -4.08
C ASP A 107 -9.34 7.74 -3.38
N ALA A 108 -8.19 8.38 -3.46
CA ALA A 108 -7.98 9.71 -2.92
C ALA A 108 -6.91 10.47 -3.71
N ASP A 109 -6.83 11.77 -3.51
CA ASP A 109 -5.63 12.55 -3.80
C ASP A 109 -4.66 12.40 -2.62
N PRO A 110 -3.56 11.66 -2.77
CA PRO A 110 -2.66 11.35 -1.65
C PRO A 110 -1.94 12.57 -1.11
N LEU A 111 -1.58 13.51 -1.98
CA LEU A 111 -0.89 14.73 -1.57
C LEU A 111 -1.81 15.66 -0.77
N GLN A 112 -3.03 15.87 -1.26
CA GLN A 112 -4.03 16.67 -0.56
C GLN A 112 -4.38 16.03 0.79
N LEU A 113 -4.55 14.71 0.83
CA LEU A 113 -4.85 13.97 2.07
C LEU A 113 -3.72 14.14 3.09
N ALA A 114 -2.46 13.91 2.69
CA ALA A 114 -1.31 14.05 3.58
C ALA A 114 -1.17 15.48 4.14
N HIS A 115 -1.24 16.49 3.28
CA HIS A 115 -1.18 17.89 3.72
C HIS A 115 -2.33 18.26 4.66
N SER A 116 -3.53 17.76 4.42
CA SER A 116 -4.70 18.04 5.27
C SER A 116 -4.59 17.37 6.63
N LEU A 117 -4.07 16.13 6.70
CA LEU A 117 -3.78 15.45 7.95
C LEU A 117 -2.69 16.17 8.75
N LEU A 118 -1.62 16.63 8.10
CA LEU A 118 -0.57 17.44 8.75
C LEU A 118 -1.13 18.74 9.32
N ARG A 119 -1.94 19.47 8.55
CA ARG A 119 -2.60 20.69 9.03
C ARG A 119 -3.50 20.44 10.23
N LEU A 120 -4.25 19.34 10.21
CA LEU A 120 -5.07 18.93 11.34
C LEU A 120 -4.21 18.62 12.58
N GLY A 121 -3.08 17.93 12.40
CA GLY A 121 -2.12 17.66 13.46
C GLY A 121 -1.56 18.95 14.07
N VAL A 122 -1.13 19.90 13.24
CA VAL A 122 -0.62 21.21 13.69
C VAL A 122 -1.72 22.00 14.43
N ALA A 123 -2.95 22.01 13.94
CA ALA A 123 -4.07 22.66 14.62
C ALA A 123 -4.38 22.04 16.00
N ARG A 124 -3.94 20.80 16.23
CA ARG A 124 -4.03 20.08 17.51
C ARG A 124 -2.76 20.09 18.36
N GLY A 125 -1.81 20.95 18.00
CA GLY A 125 -0.61 21.17 18.79
C GLY A 125 0.63 20.41 18.32
N ALA A 126 0.58 19.66 17.22
CA ALA A 126 1.79 19.10 16.62
C ALA A 126 2.70 20.22 16.08
N ARG A 127 3.99 20.00 16.16
CA ARG A 127 5.01 20.95 15.68
C ARG A 127 5.82 20.28 14.57
N LEU A 128 6.01 20.99 13.47
CA LEU A 128 6.84 20.57 12.35
C LEU A 128 8.16 21.30 12.39
N PHE A 129 9.24 20.59 12.19
CA PHE A 129 10.60 21.14 12.14
C PHE A 129 11.26 20.71 10.83
N ASP A 130 11.94 21.64 10.19
CA ASP A 130 12.82 21.36 9.06
C ASP A 130 14.19 20.96 9.63
N ALA A 131 14.34 19.68 9.95
CA ALA A 131 15.52 19.11 10.56
C ALA A 131 15.65 17.62 10.21
N GLU A 132 16.86 17.18 9.98
CA GLU A 132 17.20 15.78 9.76
C GLU A 132 17.54 15.12 11.09
N ALA A 133 16.84 14.03 11.44
CA ALA A 133 17.18 13.18 12.58
C ALA A 133 18.23 12.16 12.14
N VAL A 134 19.42 12.20 12.74
CA VAL A 134 20.59 11.41 12.31
C VAL A 134 21.04 10.38 13.34
N ALA A 135 20.60 10.50 14.60
CA ALA A 135 20.95 9.57 15.67
C ALA A 135 19.81 9.39 16.65
N PHE A 136 19.73 8.21 17.26
CA PHE A 136 18.69 7.86 18.22
C PHE A 136 19.33 7.10 19.40
N ASP A 137 19.26 7.66 20.61
CA ASP A 137 19.73 7.02 21.81
C ASP A 137 18.55 6.70 22.76
N PRO A 138 18.16 5.43 22.87
CA PRO A 138 17.06 4.98 23.74
C PRO A 138 17.47 4.62 25.16
N ALA A 139 18.72 4.85 25.58
CA ALA A 139 19.27 4.34 26.84
C ALA A 139 18.68 5.01 28.10
N GLY A 140 18.27 6.28 28.01
CA GLY A 140 17.74 7.06 29.14
C GLY A 140 16.26 6.79 29.45
N GLU A 141 15.66 7.64 30.29
CA GLU A 141 14.19 7.66 30.54
C GLU A 141 13.41 8.24 29.35
N ALA A 142 14.07 8.99 28.48
CA ALA A 142 13.60 9.51 27.21
C ALA A 142 14.53 9.02 26.09
N VAL A 143 14.02 9.07 24.85
CA VAL A 143 14.86 8.85 23.67
C VAL A 143 15.48 10.18 23.29
N THR A 144 16.82 10.23 23.22
CA THR A 144 17.53 11.39 22.68
C THR A 144 17.67 11.26 21.17
N VAL A 145 17.16 12.25 20.42
CA VAL A 145 17.24 12.30 18.96
C VAL A 145 18.26 13.36 18.59
N GLY A 146 19.38 12.94 18.00
CA GLY A 146 20.40 13.83 17.46
C GLY A 146 19.99 14.35 16.08
N LEU A 147 20.15 15.67 15.87
CA LEU A 147 19.83 16.33 14.61
C LEU A 147 21.09 16.65 13.83
N GLY A 148 21.01 16.66 12.48
CA GLY A 148 22.14 16.95 11.59
C GLY A 148 22.78 18.33 11.78
N ASN A 149 22.11 19.25 12.48
CA ASN A 149 22.66 20.55 12.86
C ASN A 149 23.36 20.57 14.24
N GLY A 150 23.59 19.41 14.85
CA GLY A 150 24.27 19.24 16.15
C GLY A 150 23.37 19.50 17.37
N ARG A 151 22.07 19.76 17.19
CA ARG A 151 21.12 19.88 18.29
C ARG A 151 20.52 18.54 18.66
N GLU A 152 19.92 18.46 19.85
CA GLU A 152 19.25 17.26 20.33
C GLU A 152 17.81 17.57 20.76
N VAL A 153 16.96 16.56 20.64
CA VAL A 153 15.57 16.57 21.12
C VAL A 153 15.36 15.37 22.02
N ALA A 154 14.90 15.58 23.25
CA ALA A 154 14.47 14.51 24.13
C ALA A 154 12.97 14.24 23.94
N ALA A 155 12.61 12.99 23.67
CA ALA A 155 11.23 12.57 23.44
C ALA A 155 10.86 11.36 24.31
N LYS A 156 9.62 11.32 24.84
CA LYS A 156 9.10 10.17 25.60
C LYS A 156 8.96 8.91 24.74
N ALA A 157 8.70 9.12 23.44
CA ALA A 157 8.62 8.06 22.43
C ALA A 157 9.00 8.63 21.07
N VAL A 158 9.56 7.79 20.21
CA VAL A 158 9.92 8.12 18.82
C VAL A 158 9.23 7.15 17.89
N VAL A 159 8.59 7.66 16.84
CA VAL A 159 8.01 6.85 15.77
C VAL A 159 8.77 7.12 14.48
N LEU A 160 9.40 6.11 13.94
CA LEU A 160 10.14 6.15 12.69
C LEU A 160 9.20 5.79 11.54
N ALA A 161 8.81 6.80 10.75
CA ALA A 161 7.93 6.68 9.59
C ALA A 161 8.57 7.39 8.38
N THR A 162 9.80 7.00 8.05
CA THR A 162 10.69 7.67 7.09
C THR A 162 10.58 7.10 5.67
N GLY A 163 9.46 6.45 5.35
CA GLY A 163 9.21 5.83 4.05
C GLY A 163 10.07 4.57 3.86
N TYR A 164 10.74 4.43 2.72
CA TYR A 164 11.59 3.28 2.44
C TYR A 164 13.03 3.42 2.99
N ALA A 165 13.39 4.56 3.55
CA ALA A 165 14.71 4.79 4.13
C ALA A 165 14.68 4.47 5.63
N MET A 166 15.15 3.28 6.00
CA MET A 166 15.28 2.89 7.41
C MET A 166 16.54 3.50 8.03
N PRO A 167 16.45 4.21 9.17
CA PRO A 167 17.62 4.57 9.97
C PRO A 167 18.34 3.34 10.52
N ASP A 168 19.65 3.45 10.78
CA ASP A 168 20.51 2.34 11.22
C ASP A 168 20.03 1.64 12.51
N ILE A 169 19.25 2.32 13.34
CA ILE A 169 18.65 1.72 14.56
C ILE A 169 17.57 0.67 14.24
N VAL A 170 17.03 0.69 13.01
CA VAL A 170 16.01 -0.28 12.55
C VAL A 170 16.68 -1.35 11.72
N HIS A 171 16.62 -2.58 12.20
CA HIS A 171 17.14 -3.74 11.49
C HIS A 171 16.00 -4.67 11.13
N SER A 172 15.76 -4.90 9.85
CA SER A 172 14.88 -5.96 9.37
C SER A 172 15.49 -6.61 8.14
N LYS A 173 15.48 -7.94 8.12
CA LYS A 173 15.91 -8.74 6.95
C LYS A 173 14.78 -8.94 5.95
N LEU A 174 13.59 -8.46 6.27
CA LEU A 174 12.39 -8.70 5.48
C LEU A 174 12.19 -7.65 4.39
N GLN A 175 12.73 -6.45 4.57
CA GLN A 175 12.53 -5.32 3.66
C GLN A 175 13.33 -5.51 2.36
N THR A 176 12.65 -5.27 1.25
CA THR A 176 13.23 -5.12 -0.09
C THR A 176 12.76 -3.80 -0.69
N VAL A 177 13.68 -3.07 -1.29
CA VAL A 177 13.38 -1.79 -1.95
C VAL A 177 13.24 -2.01 -3.45
N SER A 178 12.20 -1.44 -4.06
CA SER A 178 11.90 -1.56 -5.49
C SER A 178 11.58 -0.20 -6.09
N SER A 179 11.79 -0.08 -7.38
CA SER A 179 11.30 1.05 -8.18
C SER A 179 10.08 0.63 -8.99
N SER A 180 9.13 1.56 -9.15
CA SER A 180 7.92 1.39 -9.96
C SER A 180 7.75 2.57 -10.90
N TRP A 181 7.09 2.34 -12.02
CA TRP A 181 6.78 3.37 -13.01
C TRP A 181 5.29 3.50 -13.20
N ALA A 182 4.85 4.70 -13.52
CA ALA A 182 3.45 4.97 -13.78
C ALA A 182 3.28 6.05 -14.85
N ILE A 183 2.13 5.98 -15.52
CA ILE A 183 1.68 7.00 -16.47
C ILE A 183 0.26 7.46 -16.15
N ALA A 184 -0.07 8.66 -16.58
CA ALA A 184 -1.45 9.14 -16.68
C ALA A 184 -1.73 9.59 -18.12
N THR A 185 -2.86 9.10 -18.66
CA THR A 185 -3.30 9.50 -20.00
C THR A 185 -3.84 10.93 -20.05
N ALA A 186 -4.02 11.48 -21.24
CA ALA A 186 -4.90 12.60 -21.44
C ALA A 186 -6.33 12.29 -20.92
N PRO A 187 -7.14 13.32 -20.57
CA PRO A 187 -8.52 13.10 -20.15
C PRO A 187 -9.36 12.48 -21.27
N GLN A 188 -10.03 11.37 -21.00
CA GLN A 188 -10.84 10.60 -21.93
C GLN A 188 -12.12 10.06 -21.26
N PRO A 189 -13.01 10.91 -20.73
CA PRO A 189 -14.12 10.49 -19.87
C PRO A 189 -15.10 9.52 -20.53
N HIS A 190 -15.13 9.44 -21.85
CA HIS A 190 -15.98 8.51 -22.61
C HIS A 190 -15.34 7.13 -22.81
N ASN A 191 -14.03 7.00 -22.61
CA ASN A 191 -13.25 5.79 -22.87
C ASN A 191 -12.78 5.09 -21.58
N ILE A 192 -13.31 5.45 -20.42
CA ILE A 192 -13.01 4.78 -19.17
C ILE A 192 -13.96 3.60 -18.93
N TRP A 193 -13.51 2.62 -18.17
CA TRP A 193 -14.32 1.46 -17.84
C TRP A 193 -15.44 1.77 -16.84
N LYS A 194 -16.48 0.95 -16.90
CA LYS A 194 -17.71 1.11 -16.13
C LYS A 194 -17.44 1.16 -14.63
N GLY A 195 -18.02 2.16 -13.96
CA GLY A 195 -17.95 2.34 -12.50
C GLY A 195 -16.59 2.82 -11.99
N GLY A 196 -15.58 3.03 -12.85
CA GLY A 196 -14.25 3.48 -12.46
C GLY A 196 -13.65 2.66 -11.32
N VAL A 197 -13.83 1.32 -11.36
CA VAL A 197 -13.28 0.38 -10.37
C VAL A 197 -11.75 0.47 -10.37
N LEU A 198 -11.16 0.19 -9.22
CA LEU A 198 -9.71 0.06 -9.10
C LEU A 198 -9.30 -1.31 -9.62
N ILE A 199 -8.36 -1.36 -10.54
CA ILE A 199 -7.91 -2.61 -11.17
C ILE A 199 -6.51 -2.94 -10.66
N TRP A 200 -6.27 -4.22 -10.40
CA TRP A 200 -4.95 -4.78 -10.18
C TRP A 200 -4.92 -6.26 -10.58
N GLU A 201 -3.76 -6.78 -10.93
CA GLU A 201 -3.62 -8.12 -11.48
C GLU A 201 -3.01 -9.10 -10.49
N TYR A 202 -3.53 -10.34 -10.52
CA TYR A 202 -2.90 -11.50 -9.92
C TYR A 202 -1.85 -12.05 -10.90
N ALA A 203 -0.66 -11.48 -10.88
CA ALA A 203 0.45 -11.85 -11.76
C ALA A 203 1.79 -11.45 -11.12
N LYS A 204 2.86 -12.14 -11.50
CA LYS A 204 4.22 -11.76 -11.09
C LYS A 204 4.58 -10.36 -11.61
N ASP A 205 4.34 -10.14 -12.89
CA ASP A 205 4.54 -8.85 -13.54
C ASP A 205 3.19 -8.09 -13.58
N TYR A 206 2.66 -7.81 -12.38
CA TYR A 206 1.34 -7.21 -12.22
C TYR A 206 1.27 -5.77 -12.77
N LEU A 207 0.07 -5.35 -13.04
CA LEU A 207 -0.25 -3.93 -13.23
C LEU A 207 -1.37 -3.52 -12.27
N TYR A 208 -1.41 -2.22 -12.02
CA TYR A 208 -2.56 -1.60 -11.37
C TYR A 208 -3.05 -0.42 -12.16
N ALA A 209 -4.37 -0.20 -12.18
CA ALA A 209 -4.96 0.91 -12.91
C ALA A 209 -6.15 1.53 -12.19
N ARG A 210 -6.35 2.82 -12.38
CA ARG A 210 -7.52 3.55 -11.89
C ARG A 210 -7.88 4.70 -12.82
N THR A 211 -9.09 5.22 -12.66
CA THR A 211 -9.52 6.44 -13.34
C THR A 211 -9.51 7.63 -12.38
N THR A 212 -9.39 8.84 -12.91
CA THR A 212 -9.55 10.09 -12.15
C THR A 212 -10.93 10.70 -12.41
N PRO A 213 -11.37 11.67 -11.57
CA PRO A 213 -12.64 12.39 -11.82
C PRO A 213 -12.68 13.10 -13.18
N GLU A 214 -11.53 13.52 -13.64
CA GLU A 214 -11.36 14.23 -14.92
C GLU A 214 -11.33 13.27 -16.11
N GLY A 215 -11.46 11.94 -15.88
CA GLY A 215 -11.48 10.91 -16.92
C GLY A 215 -10.10 10.48 -17.41
N ARG A 216 -9.02 10.74 -16.67
CA ARG A 216 -7.71 10.16 -16.97
C ARG A 216 -7.65 8.71 -16.54
N ILE A 217 -6.86 7.91 -17.23
CA ILE A 217 -6.46 6.58 -16.77
C ILE A 217 -5.04 6.69 -16.23
N ILE A 218 -4.85 6.23 -14.99
CA ILE A 218 -3.53 6.05 -14.40
C ILE A 218 -3.24 4.57 -14.36
N ILE A 219 -2.10 4.17 -14.89
CA ILE A 219 -1.61 2.78 -14.86
C ILE A 219 -0.17 2.76 -14.39
N GLY A 220 0.18 1.78 -13.56
CA GLY A 220 1.53 1.57 -13.07
C GLY A 220 1.86 0.10 -12.90
N GLY A 221 3.13 -0.16 -12.58
CA GLY A 221 3.76 -1.46 -12.50
C GLY A 221 5.16 -1.41 -13.10
N GLU A 222 5.55 -2.49 -13.79
CA GLU A 222 6.87 -2.63 -14.40
C GLU A 222 8.01 -2.57 -13.37
N ASP A 223 7.75 -3.05 -12.16
CA ASP A 223 8.59 -2.92 -11.00
C ASP A 223 9.98 -3.55 -11.17
N SER A 224 10.96 -3.05 -10.43
CA SER A 224 12.34 -3.56 -10.49
C SER A 224 13.06 -3.37 -9.17
N GLU A 225 13.62 -4.44 -8.65
CA GLU A 225 14.52 -4.42 -7.48
C GLU A 225 15.97 -4.07 -7.87
N ASN A 226 16.29 -4.13 -9.17
CA ASN A 226 17.66 -3.96 -9.68
C ASN A 226 18.01 -2.51 -10.02
N VAL A 227 17.05 -1.60 -10.05
CA VAL A 227 17.23 -0.21 -10.49
C VAL A 227 16.61 0.72 -9.45
N ILE A 228 17.32 0.96 -8.35
CA ILE A 228 16.83 1.74 -7.19
C ILE A 228 17.39 3.17 -7.21
N GLU A 229 18.61 3.35 -7.73
CA GLU A 229 19.27 4.67 -7.79
C GLU A 229 18.39 5.64 -8.63
N PRO A 230 18.03 6.82 -8.07
CA PRO A 230 17.07 7.73 -8.70
C PRO A 230 17.41 8.11 -10.15
N GLY A 231 18.67 8.43 -10.45
CA GLY A 231 19.07 8.82 -11.80
C GLY A 231 19.00 7.64 -12.79
N ALA A 232 19.33 6.40 -12.36
CA ALA A 232 19.21 5.22 -13.19
C ALA A 232 17.73 4.87 -13.43
N ARG A 233 16.90 4.92 -12.40
CA ARG A 233 15.46 4.72 -12.45
C ARG A 233 14.78 5.69 -13.41
N ASP A 234 15.08 6.98 -13.29
CA ASP A 234 14.42 8.04 -14.04
C ASP A 234 14.80 7.99 -15.54
N ARG A 235 16.01 7.52 -15.87
CA ARG A 235 16.41 7.27 -17.28
C ARG A 235 15.53 6.21 -17.96
N LEU A 236 14.90 5.30 -17.22
CA LEU A 236 14.01 4.28 -17.77
C LEU A 236 12.57 4.76 -18.00
N ILE A 237 12.19 5.94 -17.52
CA ILE A 237 10.82 6.47 -17.65
C ILE A 237 10.31 6.38 -19.10
N PRO A 238 11.05 6.79 -20.14
CA PRO A 238 10.53 6.72 -21.52
C PRO A 238 10.26 5.29 -22.00
N GLN A 239 11.10 4.32 -21.62
CA GLN A 239 10.93 2.91 -21.99
C GLN A 239 9.75 2.30 -21.25
N LYS A 240 9.72 2.45 -19.94
CA LYS A 240 8.67 1.90 -19.06
C LYS A 240 7.31 2.52 -19.37
N SER A 241 7.26 3.81 -19.71
CA SER A 241 6.01 4.47 -20.12
C SER A 241 5.42 3.86 -21.39
N ARG A 242 6.24 3.48 -22.38
CA ARG A 242 5.77 2.78 -23.58
C ARG A 242 5.20 1.42 -23.25
N ALA A 243 5.92 0.62 -22.44
CA ALA A 243 5.44 -0.68 -22.00
C ALA A 243 4.09 -0.59 -21.24
N LEU A 244 3.94 0.40 -20.35
CA LEU A 244 2.68 0.63 -19.65
C LEU A 244 1.54 1.05 -20.59
N ALA A 245 1.81 1.86 -21.62
CA ALA A 245 0.82 2.23 -22.62
C ALA A 245 0.36 1.02 -23.46
N GLU A 246 1.27 0.14 -23.84
CA GLU A 246 0.98 -1.12 -24.54
C GLU A 246 0.13 -2.05 -23.66
N ARG A 247 0.49 -2.19 -22.37
CA ARG A 247 -0.29 -2.96 -21.40
C ARG A 247 -1.67 -2.36 -21.16
N LEU A 248 -1.81 -1.03 -21.15
CA LEU A 248 -3.10 -0.36 -21.07
C LEU A 248 -3.97 -0.69 -22.28
N ALA A 249 -3.43 -0.60 -23.50
CA ALA A 249 -4.17 -0.95 -24.70
C ALA A 249 -4.62 -2.42 -24.72
N ALA A 250 -3.80 -3.34 -24.18
CA ALA A 250 -4.16 -4.75 -24.05
C ALA A 250 -5.20 -5.00 -22.95
N LEU A 251 -5.16 -4.25 -21.85
CA LEU A 251 -6.14 -4.34 -20.76
C LEU A 251 -7.49 -3.75 -21.17
N TRP A 252 -7.46 -2.56 -21.78
CA TRP A 252 -8.64 -1.78 -22.14
C TRP A 252 -8.50 -1.22 -23.56
N PRO A 253 -8.92 -1.96 -24.60
CA PRO A 253 -8.74 -1.57 -26.00
C PRO A 253 -9.43 -0.26 -26.43
N PHE A 254 -10.33 0.26 -25.59
CA PHE A 254 -11.00 1.54 -25.82
C PHE A 254 -10.20 2.75 -25.33
N ALA A 255 -9.08 2.51 -24.60
CA ALA A 255 -8.27 3.58 -24.08
C ALA A 255 -7.50 4.30 -25.19
N GLU A 256 -7.53 5.63 -25.13
CA GLU A 256 -6.52 6.46 -25.80
C GLU A 256 -5.25 6.44 -24.95
N THR A 257 -4.12 6.11 -25.59
CA THR A 257 -2.85 5.93 -24.90
C THR A 257 -1.94 7.14 -24.97
N GLU A 258 -2.47 8.32 -25.32
CA GLU A 258 -1.74 9.58 -25.23
C GLU A 258 -1.37 9.86 -23.77
N ILE A 259 -0.07 10.05 -23.52
CA ILE A 259 0.49 10.19 -22.16
C ILE A 259 0.72 11.66 -21.84
N ASP A 260 -0.02 12.19 -20.85
CA ASP A 260 0.22 13.54 -20.32
C ASP A 260 1.29 13.55 -19.24
N TYR A 261 1.27 12.57 -18.33
CA TYR A 261 2.20 12.50 -17.22
C TYR A 261 2.86 11.13 -17.15
N ARG A 262 4.14 11.15 -16.78
CA ARG A 262 4.95 9.95 -16.54
C ARG A 262 5.88 10.19 -15.37
N TRP A 263 6.01 9.21 -14.50
CA TRP A 263 6.89 9.30 -13.35
C TRP A 263 7.37 7.93 -12.91
N ALA A 264 8.34 7.93 -12.02
CA ALA A 264 8.80 6.76 -11.30
C ALA A 264 8.87 7.06 -9.80
N GLY A 265 8.79 6.04 -8.99
CA GLY A 265 8.90 6.13 -7.55
C GLY A 265 9.62 4.93 -6.97
N THR A 266 10.24 5.11 -5.82
CA THR A 266 10.79 4.02 -5.02
C THR A 266 9.80 3.71 -3.90
N PHE A 267 9.64 2.43 -3.59
CA PHE A 267 8.84 1.95 -2.47
C PHE A 267 9.52 0.73 -1.86
N ASP A 268 9.10 0.34 -0.68
CA ASP A 268 9.58 -0.85 0.00
C ASP A 268 8.49 -1.92 0.09
N THR A 269 8.91 -3.15 0.03
CA THR A 269 8.09 -4.34 0.27
C THR A 269 8.73 -5.19 1.35
N THR A 270 8.04 -6.22 1.77
CA THR A 270 8.58 -7.27 2.62
C THR A 270 8.49 -8.61 1.92
N SER A 271 9.38 -9.53 2.26
CA SER A 271 9.41 -10.86 1.66
C SER A 271 8.13 -11.67 1.85
N ASP A 272 7.32 -11.33 2.85
CA ASP A 272 6.03 -11.96 3.15
C ASP A 272 4.81 -11.09 2.79
N GLY A 273 5.02 -9.86 2.32
CA GLY A 273 3.96 -8.91 1.95
C GLY A 273 3.22 -8.27 3.12
N LEU A 274 3.56 -8.57 4.38
CA LEU A 274 2.98 -7.90 5.55
C LEU A 274 3.84 -6.71 5.98
N PRO A 275 3.25 -5.60 6.50
CA PRO A 275 4.01 -4.44 6.94
C PRO A 275 4.90 -4.74 8.15
N LEU A 276 5.86 -3.86 8.40
CA LEU A 276 6.71 -3.82 9.59
C LEU A 276 6.19 -2.73 10.52
N ILE A 277 5.45 -3.09 11.57
CA ILE A 277 4.81 -2.12 12.48
C ILE A 277 5.02 -2.58 13.92
N GLY A 278 5.61 -1.72 14.74
CA GLY A 278 5.73 -2.01 16.16
C GLY A 278 7.01 -1.50 16.81
N PRO A 279 7.37 -2.02 17.99
CA PRO A 279 8.60 -1.66 18.69
C PRO A 279 9.83 -2.04 17.87
N VAL A 280 10.85 -1.19 17.89
CA VAL A 280 12.16 -1.53 17.33
C VAL A 280 12.88 -2.46 18.31
N PRO A 281 13.29 -3.67 17.89
CA PRO A 281 13.99 -4.61 18.75
C PRO A 281 15.25 -3.98 19.38
N GLY A 282 15.40 -4.12 20.69
CA GLY A 282 16.53 -3.55 21.42
C GLY A 282 16.47 -2.04 21.69
N ALA A 283 15.52 -1.31 21.15
CA ALA A 283 15.40 0.14 21.29
C ALA A 283 14.11 0.53 22.03
N LYS A 284 14.19 0.67 23.34
CA LYS A 284 13.02 1.04 24.16
C LYS A 284 12.41 2.35 23.73
N ARG A 285 11.05 2.39 23.63
CA ARG A 285 10.27 3.59 23.24
C ARG A 285 10.55 4.12 21.83
N VAL A 286 11.22 3.32 20.99
CA VAL A 286 11.35 3.56 19.56
C VAL A 286 10.44 2.59 18.83
N TYR A 287 9.61 3.11 17.95
CA TYR A 287 8.63 2.37 17.15
C TYR A 287 8.90 2.62 15.68
N ALA A 288 8.55 1.67 14.85
CA ALA A 288 8.78 1.76 13.40
C ALA A 288 7.53 1.38 12.60
N ALA A 289 7.42 1.93 11.40
CA ALA A 289 6.30 1.74 10.50
C ALA A 289 6.80 1.77 9.04
N TYR A 290 7.06 0.58 8.46
CA TYR A 290 7.72 0.37 7.15
C TYR A 290 7.13 -0.82 6.39
N GLY A 291 7.64 -1.08 5.17
CA GLY A 291 7.39 -2.29 4.42
C GLY A 291 5.98 -2.41 3.89
N TYR A 292 5.39 -1.33 3.44
CA TYR A 292 3.97 -1.26 3.13
C TYR A 292 3.57 -1.82 1.76
N GLY A 293 4.52 -2.05 0.87
CA GLY A 293 4.23 -2.42 -0.51
C GLY A 293 3.32 -1.42 -1.22
N GLY A 294 2.40 -1.91 -2.02
CA GLY A 294 1.37 -1.10 -2.71
C GLY A 294 0.30 -0.52 -1.78
N ASN A 295 0.26 -0.93 -0.50
CA ASN A 295 -0.81 -0.57 0.45
C ASN A 295 -0.43 0.57 1.41
N GLY A 296 0.51 1.44 1.04
CA GLY A 296 1.11 2.45 1.91
C GLY A 296 0.13 3.31 2.68
N ILE A 297 -0.95 3.81 2.07
CA ILE A 297 -1.94 4.65 2.75
C ILE A 297 -2.74 3.83 3.78
N THR A 298 -3.15 2.62 3.41
CA THR A 298 -3.91 1.71 4.28
C THR A 298 -3.10 1.33 5.51
N PHE A 299 -1.87 0.89 5.31
CA PHE A 299 -0.99 0.49 6.40
C PHE A 299 -0.47 1.66 7.23
N SER A 300 -0.32 2.86 6.66
CA SER A 300 0.00 4.06 7.45
C SER A 300 -1.09 4.38 8.47
N TYR A 301 -2.37 4.25 8.09
CA TYR A 301 -3.47 4.42 9.03
C TYR A 301 -3.46 3.33 10.11
N LEU A 302 -3.30 2.07 9.72
CA LEU A 302 -3.21 0.95 10.65
C LEU A 302 -2.05 1.10 11.63
N ALA A 303 -0.87 1.49 11.14
CA ALA A 303 0.30 1.75 11.97
C ALA A 303 0.06 2.88 12.98
N ALA A 304 -0.59 3.96 12.56
CA ALA A 304 -0.93 5.07 13.46
C ALA A 304 -1.86 4.61 14.60
N GLN A 305 -2.83 3.72 14.31
CA GLN A 305 -3.70 3.15 15.34
C GLN A 305 -2.91 2.24 16.29
N LEU A 306 -2.17 1.26 15.75
CA LEU A 306 -1.45 0.27 16.56
C LEU A 306 -0.37 0.89 17.44
N ILE A 307 0.44 1.80 16.88
CA ILE A 307 1.52 2.46 17.62
C ILE A 307 0.92 3.49 18.61
N GLY A 308 -0.13 4.20 18.23
CA GLY A 308 -0.82 5.11 19.13
C GLY A 308 -1.39 4.42 20.36
N ASP A 309 -2.08 3.28 20.17
CA ASP A 309 -2.60 2.45 21.27
C ASP A 309 -1.47 1.90 22.13
N LEU A 310 -0.37 1.44 21.52
CA LEU A 310 0.78 0.93 22.26
C LEU A 310 1.45 2.01 23.12
N ILE A 311 1.62 3.22 22.61
CA ILE A 311 2.17 4.36 23.37
C ILE A 311 1.23 4.74 24.53
N ALA A 312 -0.07 4.57 24.36
CA ALA A 312 -1.07 4.79 25.40
C ALA A 312 -1.16 3.64 26.44
N GLY A 313 -0.36 2.59 26.30
CA GLY A 313 -0.33 1.44 27.20
C GLY A 313 -1.28 0.30 26.81
N GLY A 314 -1.87 0.35 25.62
CA GLY A 314 -2.64 -0.74 25.04
C GLY A 314 -1.78 -1.78 24.33
N GLY A 315 -2.43 -2.69 23.60
CA GLY A 315 -1.75 -3.72 22.82
C GLY A 315 -2.70 -4.38 21.82
N SER A 316 -2.12 -5.09 20.86
CA SER A 316 -2.88 -5.80 19.84
C SER A 316 -2.10 -7.04 19.37
N PRO A 317 -2.77 -8.17 19.10
CA PRO A 317 -2.13 -9.34 18.47
C PRO A 317 -1.52 -9.03 17.08
N LEU A 318 -1.95 -7.97 16.42
CA LEU A 318 -1.37 -7.51 15.15
C LEU A 318 0.06 -7.01 15.30
N LEU A 319 0.48 -6.57 16.48
CA LEU A 319 1.87 -6.17 16.73
C LEU A 319 2.84 -7.35 16.60
N ASP A 320 2.41 -8.55 16.99
CA ASP A 320 3.19 -9.78 16.78
C ASP A 320 3.17 -10.20 15.30
N ASP A 321 2.03 -10.00 14.63
CA ASP A 321 1.88 -10.32 13.20
C ASP A 321 2.76 -9.44 12.32
N PHE A 322 2.97 -8.19 12.73
CA PHE A 322 3.72 -7.16 11.98
C PHE A 322 5.08 -6.82 12.61
N ALA A 323 5.55 -7.61 13.58
CA ALA A 323 6.84 -7.37 14.25
C ALA A 323 7.98 -7.27 13.23
N LEU A 324 8.94 -6.38 13.52
CA LEU A 324 10.07 -6.10 12.64
C LEU A 324 11.03 -7.29 12.48
N ASP A 325 11.09 -8.14 13.49
CA ASP A 325 11.93 -9.33 13.60
C ASP A 325 11.12 -10.64 13.57
N ARG A 326 9.86 -10.57 13.08
CA ARG A 326 9.01 -11.75 12.97
C ARG A 326 9.68 -12.84 12.15
N ASP A 327 9.48 -14.06 12.57
CA ASP A 327 9.93 -15.22 11.82
C ASP A 327 8.98 -15.47 10.64
N VAL A 328 9.52 -15.44 9.43
CA VAL A 328 8.81 -15.86 8.22
C VAL A 328 9.13 -17.32 8.04
N GLY A 329 8.19 -18.18 8.46
CA GLY A 329 8.32 -19.61 8.24
C GLY A 329 8.72 -19.87 6.79
N MET A 330 9.82 -20.60 6.59
CA MET A 330 10.26 -20.97 5.25
C MET A 330 9.15 -21.80 4.61
N ALA A 331 8.30 -21.15 3.80
CA ALA A 331 7.49 -21.88 2.84
C ALA A 331 8.49 -22.60 1.93
N GLY A 332 8.55 -23.93 2.01
CA GLY A 332 9.47 -24.74 1.22
C GLY A 332 9.36 -24.33 -0.26
N HIS A 333 10.51 -24.12 -0.86
CA HIS A 333 10.69 -23.85 -2.29
C HIS A 333 10.19 -25.04 -3.12
#